data_d7aad906dca9095c4b9cf7f2ab628b19
#
_entry.id   d7aad906dca9095c4b9cf7f2ab628b19
#
_cell.length_a   1.000
_cell.length_b   1.000
_cell.length_c   1.000
_cell.angle_alpha   90.00
_cell.angle_beta   90.00
_cell.angle_gamma   90.00
#
_symmetry.space_group_name_H-M   'P 1'
#
loop_
_entity.id
_entity.type
_entity.pdbx_description
1 polymer ?
#
loop_
_entity_poly.entity_id
_entity_poly.type
_entity_poly.pdbx_seq_one_letter_code
_entity_poly.pdbx_strand_id
1 'polypeptide(L)'
;VYKRQGDPGFSRFYVSLKDELMIRFGGEKFEKLFDSLGDAQIESKMVTKSITQAQKRVEGYNYDVRKQLLDYDDVLRKQREIMYEQRNFVLENEDVHGIVRDMIDRVIENVVNANVDTSKREDNVDYDGIRQGLEVLGVAAEDNIKVENLRGKDADETAKYCSDYIFQLYDDKISDIRDEFKQFEKTIVLRNMDRNWIEHIDMMDKLRNGIHLRAYAQNNPLQAYIEEGYEMFEEMQARIAREVVFFAMKVQIERKEA
;
A
#
# COMPACT_ATOMS: atom_id res chain seq x y z
N VAL A 1 43.67 -4.51 12.38
CA VAL A 1 43.41 -4.15 13.78
C VAL A 1 42.01 -3.54 13.85
N TYR A 2 41.09 -4.25 14.46
CA TYR A 2 39.75 -3.72 14.68
C TYR A 2 39.80 -2.71 15.83
N LYS A 3 39.50 -1.45 15.53
CA LYS A 3 39.31 -0.42 16.54
C LYS A 3 37.89 -0.41 17.02
N ARG A 4 37.68 -0.60 18.34
CA ARG A 4 36.36 -0.42 18.95
C ARG A 4 36.02 1.06 19.06
N GLN A 5 34.77 1.41 18.98
CA GLN A 5 34.31 2.79 19.22
C GLN A 5 34.72 3.23 20.63
N GLY A 6 35.34 4.41 20.71
CA GLY A 6 35.84 4.95 21.97
C GLY A 6 37.32 4.66 22.26
N ASP A 7 37.97 3.79 21.51
CA ASP A 7 39.41 3.56 21.69
C ASP A 7 40.23 4.74 21.19
N PRO A 8 41.25 5.22 21.96
CA PRO A 8 42.12 6.27 21.50
C PRO A 8 42.96 5.79 20.32
N GLY A 9 43.15 6.65 19.36
CA GLY A 9 43.97 6.35 18.21
C GLY A 9 44.06 7.48 17.23
N PHE A 10 45.13 7.47 16.45
CA PHE A 10 45.43 8.42 15.43
C PHE A 10 45.53 7.74 14.07
N SER A 11 44.86 8.32 13.05
CA SER A 11 45.02 7.92 11.67
C SER A 11 45.26 9.15 10.79
N ARG A 12 46.20 9.03 9.86
CA ARG A 12 46.52 10.09 8.89
C ARG A 12 46.29 9.54 7.50
N PHE A 13 45.40 10.17 6.74
CA PHE A 13 45.12 9.81 5.36
C PHE A 13 45.77 10.82 4.43
N TYR A 14 46.40 10.33 3.38
CA TYR A 14 46.92 11.14 2.30
C TYR A 14 45.98 10.99 1.10
N VAL A 15 45.42 12.11 0.67
CA VAL A 15 44.48 12.15 -0.44
C VAL A 15 45.16 12.73 -1.64
N SER A 16 45.11 12.05 -2.78
CA SER A 16 45.58 12.61 -4.04
C SER A 16 44.64 13.74 -4.49
N LEU A 17 45.22 14.77 -5.05
CA LEU A 17 44.43 15.87 -5.62
C LEU A 17 43.73 15.48 -6.93
N LYS A 18 44.15 14.36 -7.55
CA LYS A 18 43.50 13.70 -8.67
C LYS A 18 42.49 12.60 -8.23
N ASP A 19 42.22 12.52 -6.91
CA ASP A 19 41.20 11.66 -6.38
C ASP A 19 39.81 12.09 -6.89
N GLU A 20 38.94 11.10 -7.17
CA GLU A 20 37.58 11.34 -7.68
C GLU A 20 36.76 12.27 -6.77
N LEU A 21 37.01 12.21 -5.46
CA LEU A 21 36.41 13.10 -4.49
C LEU A 21 36.77 14.58 -4.80
N MET A 22 38.04 14.84 -5.12
CA MET A 22 38.51 16.20 -5.38
C MET A 22 38.06 16.67 -6.77
N ILE A 23 38.05 15.80 -7.76
CA ILE A 23 37.60 16.14 -9.11
C ILE A 23 36.10 16.51 -9.11
N ARG A 24 35.27 15.72 -8.45
CA ARG A 24 33.82 15.96 -8.44
C ARG A 24 33.39 17.10 -7.49
N PHE A 25 34.05 17.26 -6.37
CA PHE A 25 33.56 18.12 -5.28
C PHE A 25 34.54 19.20 -4.84
N GLY A 26 35.77 19.18 -5.32
CA GLY A 26 36.84 20.14 -4.93
C GLY A 26 36.70 21.53 -5.54
N GLY A 27 36.06 21.66 -6.70
CA GLY A 27 35.81 22.89 -7.42
C GLY A 27 36.98 23.33 -8.35
N GLU A 28 36.64 24.06 -9.42
CA GLU A 28 37.52 24.44 -10.54
C GLU A 28 38.78 25.27 -10.12
N LYS A 29 38.71 25.94 -8.98
CA LYS A 29 39.85 26.74 -8.48
C LYS A 29 41.07 25.91 -8.05
N PHE A 30 40.85 24.62 -7.76
CA PHE A 30 41.91 23.71 -7.36
C PHE A 30 42.62 23.09 -8.55
N GLU A 31 41.96 22.89 -9.68
CA GLU A 31 42.56 22.34 -10.89
C GLU A 31 43.77 23.14 -11.37
N LYS A 32 43.64 24.47 -11.37
CA LYS A 32 44.74 25.40 -11.76
C LYS A 32 45.87 25.46 -10.77
N LEU A 33 45.62 25.20 -9.48
CA LEU A 33 46.63 25.19 -8.44
C LEU A 33 47.52 23.95 -8.50
N PHE A 34 46.96 22.86 -9.00
CA PHE A 34 47.60 21.53 -9.05
C PHE A 34 48.56 21.35 -10.21
N ASP A 35 48.27 21.96 -11.35
CA ASP A 35 49.18 21.96 -12.49
C ASP A 35 50.51 22.62 -12.20
N SER A 36 50.57 23.49 -11.15
CA SER A 36 51.76 24.22 -10.77
C SER A 36 52.59 23.56 -9.66
N LEU A 37 52.09 22.55 -8.93
CA LEU A 37 52.71 22.08 -7.68
C LEU A 37 53.44 20.72 -7.78
N GLY A 38 53.31 19.97 -8.85
CA GLY A 38 53.97 18.65 -9.02
C GLY A 38 53.66 17.63 -7.91
N ASP A 39 54.57 16.67 -7.69
CA ASP A 39 54.40 15.54 -6.74
C ASP A 39 54.76 15.89 -5.26
N ALA A 40 54.88 17.17 -4.91
CA ALA A 40 55.24 17.58 -3.55
C ALA A 40 54.10 17.40 -2.55
N GLN A 41 54.43 16.94 -1.33
CA GLN A 41 53.49 16.86 -0.22
C GLN A 41 53.07 18.27 0.20
N ILE A 42 51.76 18.53 0.15
CA ILE A 42 51.19 19.85 0.44
C ILE A 42 50.50 19.82 1.80
N GLU A 43 51.07 20.55 2.77
CA GLU A 43 50.43 20.84 4.06
C GLU A 43 49.96 22.28 4.07
N SER A 44 48.69 22.50 3.71
CA SER A 44 48.10 23.84 3.73
C SER A 44 46.70 23.78 4.40
N LYS A 45 46.45 24.73 5.29
CA LYS A 45 45.13 24.91 5.92
C LYS A 45 44.01 25.10 4.88
N MET A 46 44.33 25.72 3.75
CA MET A 46 43.38 25.93 2.65
C MET A 46 43.03 24.62 1.96
N VAL A 47 44.01 23.75 1.68
CA VAL A 47 43.81 22.42 1.08
C VAL A 47 43.01 21.53 2.04
N THR A 48 43.38 21.48 3.31
CA THR A 48 42.66 20.73 4.34
C THR A 48 41.19 21.18 4.44
N LYS A 49 40.94 22.49 4.41
CA LYS A 49 39.55 23.02 4.43
C LYS A 49 38.76 22.58 3.18
N SER A 50 39.38 22.57 2.01
CA SER A 50 38.75 22.17 0.77
C SER A 50 38.40 20.66 0.77
N ILE A 51 39.34 19.82 1.21
CA ILE A 51 39.09 18.37 1.35
C ILE A 51 37.92 18.14 2.33
N THR A 52 37.92 18.81 3.47
CA THR A 52 36.83 18.72 4.45
C THR A 52 35.48 19.17 3.86
N GLN A 53 35.48 20.22 3.04
CA GLN A 53 34.26 20.67 2.35
C GLN A 53 33.80 19.69 1.29
N ALA A 54 34.72 19.10 0.52
CA ALA A 54 34.38 18.04 -0.45
C ALA A 54 33.78 16.83 0.25
N GLN A 55 34.39 16.36 1.34
CA GLN A 55 33.85 15.25 2.15
C GLN A 55 32.45 15.55 2.68
N LYS A 56 32.21 16.74 3.22
CA LYS A 56 30.88 17.15 3.71
C LYS A 56 29.84 17.20 2.58
N ARG A 57 30.24 17.62 1.37
CA ARG A 57 29.30 17.61 0.22
C ARG A 57 28.92 16.17 -0.20
N VAL A 58 29.89 15.25 -0.23
CA VAL A 58 29.63 13.83 -0.53
C VAL A 58 28.77 13.22 0.56
N GLU A 59 29.07 13.50 1.83
CA GLU A 59 28.29 13.03 2.97
C GLU A 59 26.83 13.53 2.88
N GLY A 60 26.64 14.84 2.61
CA GLY A 60 25.33 15.43 2.41
C GLY A 60 24.57 14.78 1.26
N TYR A 61 25.20 14.64 0.09
CA TYR A 61 24.57 13.97 -1.05
C TYR A 61 24.16 12.54 -0.73
N ASN A 62 25.06 11.76 -0.13
CA ASN A 62 24.75 10.38 0.26
C ASN A 62 23.67 10.30 1.34
N TYR A 63 23.63 11.27 2.24
CA TYR A 63 22.56 11.39 3.23
C TYR A 63 21.22 11.64 2.56
N ASP A 64 21.14 12.59 1.64
CA ASP A 64 19.92 12.96 0.94
C ASP A 64 19.36 11.76 0.12
N VAL A 65 20.26 11.05 -0.59
CA VAL A 65 19.88 9.84 -1.34
C VAL A 65 19.31 8.76 -0.40
N ARG A 66 19.99 8.49 0.73
CA ARG A 66 19.49 7.50 1.70
C ARG A 66 18.18 7.93 2.34
N LYS A 67 18.07 9.22 2.68
CA LYS A 67 16.82 9.76 3.23
C LYS A 67 15.66 9.58 2.25
N GLN A 68 15.88 9.94 0.99
CA GLN A 68 14.86 9.78 -0.05
C GLN A 68 14.42 8.30 -0.18
N LEU A 69 15.37 7.36 -0.18
CA LEU A 69 15.03 5.92 -0.22
C LEU A 69 14.17 5.50 0.98
N LEU A 70 14.52 5.98 2.19
CA LEU A 70 13.75 5.68 3.40
C LEU A 70 12.35 6.28 3.34
N ASP A 71 12.18 7.50 2.80
CA ASP A 71 10.89 8.15 2.68
C ASP A 71 9.93 7.36 1.75
N TYR A 72 10.46 6.79 0.64
CA TYR A 72 9.69 5.89 -0.22
C TYR A 72 9.37 4.54 0.45
N ASP A 73 10.35 3.93 1.12
CA ASP A 73 10.15 2.66 1.82
C ASP A 73 9.16 2.77 2.98
N ASP A 74 9.07 3.93 3.62
CA ASP A 74 8.18 4.18 4.76
C ASP A 74 6.70 4.03 4.39
N VAL A 75 6.33 4.39 3.16
CA VAL A 75 4.96 4.22 2.64
C VAL A 75 4.58 2.74 2.62
N LEU A 76 5.39 1.91 1.96
CA LEU A 76 5.12 0.47 1.87
C LEU A 76 5.25 -0.23 3.22
N ARG A 77 6.14 0.26 4.11
CA ARG A 77 6.27 -0.25 5.48
C ARG A 77 4.97 -0.07 6.27
N LYS A 78 4.35 1.11 6.21
CA LYS A 78 3.07 1.38 6.89
C LYS A 78 1.94 0.50 6.35
N GLN A 79 1.85 0.35 5.03
CA GLN A 79 0.87 -0.54 4.40
C GLN A 79 1.07 -2.00 4.82
N ARG A 80 2.33 -2.44 4.92
CA ARG A 80 2.69 -3.78 5.40
C ARG A 80 2.29 -4.00 6.85
N GLU A 81 2.50 -3.02 7.71
CA GLU A 81 2.09 -3.10 9.12
C GLU A 81 0.58 -3.33 9.25
N ILE A 82 -0.24 -2.54 8.53
CA ILE A 82 -1.69 -2.69 8.50
C ILE A 82 -2.09 -4.09 7.97
N MET A 83 -1.50 -4.49 6.84
CA MET A 83 -1.84 -5.76 6.20
C MET A 83 -1.47 -6.97 7.07
N TYR A 84 -0.31 -6.91 7.74
CA TYR A 84 0.13 -8.00 8.62
C TYR A 84 -0.65 -8.04 9.93
N GLU A 85 -1.07 -6.89 10.47
CA GLU A 85 -1.95 -6.83 11.62
C GLU A 85 -3.30 -7.51 11.31
N GLN A 86 -3.94 -7.15 10.21
CA GLN A 86 -5.18 -7.79 9.75
C GLN A 86 -4.99 -9.30 9.51
N ARG A 87 -3.90 -9.69 8.86
CA ARG A 87 -3.58 -11.10 8.59
C ARG A 87 -3.36 -11.90 9.86
N ASN A 88 -2.62 -11.36 10.82
CA ASN A 88 -2.38 -12.00 12.10
C ASN A 88 -3.67 -12.14 12.89
N PHE A 89 -4.54 -11.12 12.86
CA PHE A 89 -5.86 -11.21 13.47
C PHE A 89 -6.68 -12.39 12.90
N VAL A 90 -6.67 -12.58 11.58
CA VAL A 90 -7.33 -13.73 10.94
C VAL A 90 -6.68 -15.06 11.34
N LEU A 91 -5.35 -15.11 11.49
CA LEU A 91 -4.62 -16.32 11.87
C LEU A 91 -4.89 -16.75 13.32
N GLU A 92 -4.96 -15.78 14.24
CA GLU A 92 -5.13 -16.03 15.66
C GLU A 92 -6.56 -16.37 16.07
N ASN A 93 -7.55 -15.92 15.29
CA ASN A 93 -8.96 -16.20 15.54
C ASN A 93 -9.41 -17.48 14.84
N GLU A 94 -10.10 -18.36 15.56
CA GLU A 94 -10.69 -19.56 15.00
C GLU A 94 -11.96 -19.26 14.19
N ASP A 95 -12.72 -18.25 14.62
CA ASP A 95 -13.95 -17.81 13.99
C ASP A 95 -13.75 -16.41 13.38
N VAL A 96 -13.79 -16.36 12.04
CA VAL A 96 -13.62 -15.14 11.25
C VAL A 96 -14.90 -14.67 10.57
N HIS A 97 -16.03 -15.23 10.96
CA HIS A 97 -17.33 -14.91 10.40
C HIS A 97 -17.70 -13.43 10.51
N GLY A 98 -17.31 -12.78 11.63
CA GLY A 98 -17.46 -11.34 11.79
C GLY A 98 -16.66 -10.54 10.77
N ILE A 99 -15.46 -11.01 10.37
CA ILE A 99 -14.65 -10.36 9.33
C ILE A 99 -15.34 -10.47 7.97
N VAL A 100 -15.94 -11.62 7.67
CA VAL A 100 -16.71 -11.81 6.43
C VAL A 100 -17.93 -10.89 6.43
N ARG A 101 -18.58 -10.68 7.58
CA ARG A 101 -19.67 -9.70 7.75
C ARG A 101 -19.18 -8.28 7.41
N ASP A 102 -18.09 -7.84 8.02
CA ASP A 102 -17.52 -6.50 7.78
C ASP A 102 -17.13 -6.32 6.30
N MET A 103 -16.65 -7.39 5.65
CA MET A 103 -16.36 -7.36 4.21
C MET A 103 -17.62 -7.24 3.35
N ILE A 104 -18.72 -7.92 3.73
CA ILE A 104 -20.01 -7.77 3.06
C ILE A 104 -20.51 -6.33 3.20
N ASP A 105 -20.50 -5.77 4.41
CA ASP A 105 -20.91 -4.40 4.68
C ASP A 105 -20.16 -3.41 3.80
N ARG A 106 -18.82 -3.48 3.79
CA ARG A 106 -17.96 -2.61 2.97
C ARG A 106 -18.23 -2.74 1.46
N VAL A 107 -18.42 -3.94 0.97
CA VAL A 107 -18.68 -4.17 -0.46
C VAL A 107 -20.03 -3.61 -0.86
N ILE A 108 -21.04 -3.79 -0.03
CA ILE A 108 -22.40 -3.27 -0.27
C ILE A 108 -22.42 -1.75 -0.23
N GLU A 109 -21.77 -1.14 0.77
CA GLU A 109 -21.59 0.31 0.84
C GLU A 109 -20.95 0.86 -0.43
N ASN A 110 -19.90 0.23 -0.94
CA ASN A 110 -19.26 0.63 -2.17
C ASN A 110 -20.19 0.53 -3.39
N VAL A 111 -20.98 -0.55 -3.49
CA VAL A 111 -21.97 -0.71 -4.58
C VAL A 111 -23.06 0.35 -4.49
N VAL A 112 -23.57 0.64 -3.30
CA VAL A 112 -24.61 1.64 -3.11
C VAL A 112 -24.05 3.04 -3.42
N ASN A 113 -22.89 3.39 -2.85
CA ASN A 113 -22.27 4.70 -3.05
C ASN A 113 -21.91 4.98 -4.53
N ALA A 114 -21.55 3.95 -5.29
CA ALA A 114 -21.30 4.07 -6.73
C ALA A 114 -22.57 4.36 -7.54
N ASN A 115 -23.76 4.11 -6.98
CA ASN A 115 -25.05 4.27 -7.63
C ASN A 115 -25.91 5.38 -7.00
N VAL A 116 -25.30 6.29 -6.22
CA VAL A 116 -25.94 7.45 -5.62
C VAL A 116 -25.38 8.74 -6.23
N ASP A 117 -26.25 9.56 -6.80
CA ASP A 117 -25.89 10.88 -7.30
C ASP A 117 -26.08 11.94 -6.20
N THR A 118 -25.00 12.25 -5.49
CA THR A 118 -24.97 13.26 -4.42
C THR A 118 -24.98 14.70 -4.94
N SER A 119 -24.96 14.93 -6.24
CA SER A 119 -24.94 16.28 -6.85
C SER A 119 -26.31 16.98 -6.80
N LYS A 120 -27.37 16.25 -6.50
CA LYS A 120 -28.75 16.75 -6.43
C LYS A 120 -29.20 16.93 -4.97
N ARG A 121 -30.15 17.84 -4.74
CA ARG A 121 -30.69 18.15 -3.41
C ARG A 121 -31.42 16.98 -2.73
N GLU A 122 -31.87 16.00 -3.50
CA GLU A 122 -32.42 14.73 -3.03
C GLU A 122 -31.54 13.63 -3.63
N ASP A 123 -31.07 12.72 -2.79
CA ASP A 123 -30.25 11.57 -3.21
C ASP A 123 -31.00 10.78 -4.29
N ASN A 124 -30.51 10.87 -5.51
CA ASN A 124 -31.05 10.07 -6.61
C ASN A 124 -30.34 8.71 -6.60
N VAL A 125 -31.01 7.71 -6.05
CA VAL A 125 -30.48 6.36 -5.96
C VAL A 125 -30.88 5.56 -7.19
N ASP A 126 -29.89 5.04 -7.91
CA ASP A 126 -30.09 4.11 -9.02
C ASP A 126 -30.23 2.68 -8.48
N TYR A 127 -31.45 2.29 -8.16
CA TYR A 127 -31.76 0.96 -7.62
C TYR A 127 -31.49 -0.19 -8.60
N ASP A 128 -31.61 0.04 -9.90
CA ASP A 128 -31.29 -0.96 -10.92
C ASP A 128 -29.79 -1.18 -11.04
N GLY A 129 -29.00 -0.10 -10.93
CA GLY A 129 -27.55 -0.16 -10.87
C GLY A 129 -27.05 -0.89 -9.62
N ILE A 130 -27.66 -0.64 -8.45
CA ILE A 130 -27.37 -1.39 -7.21
C ILE A 130 -27.63 -2.87 -7.42
N ARG A 131 -28.78 -3.26 -7.94
CA ARG A 131 -29.12 -4.66 -8.20
C ARG A 131 -28.10 -5.33 -9.10
N GLN A 132 -27.73 -4.70 -10.23
CA GLN A 132 -26.70 -5.22 -11.12
C GLN A 132 -25.34 -5.38 -10.43
N GLY A 133 -24.97 -4.42 -9.60
CA GLY A 133 -23.73 -4.49 -8.80
C GLY A 133 -23.72 -5.69 -7.85
N LEU A 134 -24.86 -6.01 -7.22
CA LEU A 134 -25.01 -7.18 -6.34
C LEU A 134 -24.96 -8.50 -7.11
N GLU A 135 -25.51 -8.57 -8.32
CA GLU A 135 -25.43 -9.78 -9.17
C GLU A 135 -23.99 -10.11 -9.56
N VAL A 136 -23.17 -9.10 -9.83
CA VAL A 136 -21.73 -9.29 -10.10
C VAL A 136 -21.02 -9.95 -8.90
N LEU A 137 -21.47 -9.68 -7.69
CA LEU A 137 -20.95 -10.30 -6.46
C LEU A 137 -21.44 -11.75 -6.25
N GLY A 138 -22.23 -12.29 -7.17
CA GLY A 138 -22.78 -13.65 -7.07
C GLY A 138 -24.01 -13.76 -6.19
N VAL A 139 -24.60 -12.63 -5.82
CA VAL A 139 -25.90 -12.59 -5.15
C VAL A 139 -26.98 -12.65 -6.21
N ALA A 140 -27.87 -13.65 -6.13
CA ALA A 140 -29.06 -13.72 -7.00
C ALA A 140 -30.06 -12.63 -6.58
N ALA A 141 -29.79 -11.39 -6.97
CA ALA A 141 -30.53 -10.22 -6.51
C ALA A 141 -31.93 -10.11 -7.15
N GLU A 142 -32.13 -10.69 -8.34
CA GLU A 142 -33.41 -10.62 -9.04
C GLU A 142 -34.57 -11.23 -8.23
N ASP A 143 -34.31 -12.34 -7.55
CA ASP A 143 -35.34 -13.03 -6.76
C ASP A 143 -35.41 -12.54 -5.31
N ASN A 144 -34.36 -11.89 -4.83
CA ASN A 144 -34.15 -11.67 -3.41
C ASN A 144 -34.23 -10.18 -2.98
N ILE A 145 -33.81 -9.24 -3.83
CA ILE A 145 -33.87 -7.81 -3.52
C ILE A 145 -34.82 -7.11 -4.49
N LYS A 146 -36.05 -6.89 -4.05
CA LYS A 146 -37.04 -6.16 -4.84
C LYS A 146 -36.79 -4.66 -4.74
N VAL A 147 -36.77 -3.98 -5.89
CA VAL A 147 -36.59 -2.52 -5.98
C VAL A 147 -37.64 -1.77 -5.12
N GLU A 148 -38.84 -2.35 -4.99
CA GLU A 148 -39.90 -1.75 -4.15
C GLU A 148 -39.49 -1.64 -2.68
N ASN A 149 -38.66 -2.55 -2.19
CA ASN A 149 -38.20 -2.56 -0.80
C ASN A 149 -37.09 -1.50 -0.54
N LEU A 150 -36.46 -1.01 -1.61
CA LEU A 150 -35.42 0.02 -1.54
C LEU A 150 -35.99 1.42 -1.70
N ARG A 151 -37.12 1.58 -2.40
CA ARG A 151 -37.71 2.89 -2.68
C ARG A 151 -38.01 3.67 -1.42
N GLY A 152 -37.57 4.94 -1.38
CA GLY A 152 -37.78 5.87 -0.28
C GLY A 152 -36.78 5.74 0.87
N LYS A 153 -35.76 4.88 0.72
CA LYS A 153 -34.62 4.82 1.62
C LYS A 153 -33.51 5.72 1.10
N ASP A 154 -32.77 6.33 2.01
CA ASP A 154 -31.52 7.01 1.67
C ASP A 154 -30.40 6.00 1.37
N ALA A 155 -29.20 6.49 1.05
CA ALA A 155 -28.06 5.64 0.71
C ALA A 155 -27.67 4.72 1.87
N ASP A 156 -27.60 5.26 3.09
CA ASP A 156 -27.17 4.52 4.27
C ASP A 156 -28.22 3.44 4.67
N GLU A 157 -29.49 3.79 4.63
CA GLU A 157 -30.58 2.84 4.86
C GLU A 157 -30.63 1.74 3.79
N THR A 158 -30.35 2.09 2.54
CA THR A 158 -30.27 1.14 1.43
C THR A 158 -29.10 0.20 1.60
N ALA A 159 -27.91 0.71 1.91
CA ALA A 159 -26.71 -0.08 2.15
C ALA A 159 -26.93 -1.05 3.31
N LYS A 160 -27.45 -0.56 4.43
CA LYS A 160 -27.74 -1.39 5.60
C LYS A 160 -28.76 -2.49 5.30
N TYR A 161 -29.86 -2.15 4.61
CA TYR A 161 -30.87 -3.15 4.24
C TYR A 161 -30.28 -4.25 3.36
N CYS A 162 -29.52 -3.88 2.32
CA CYS A 162 -28.89 -4.85 1.43
C CYS A 162 -27.87 -5.70 2.18
N SER A 163 -27.07 -5.11 3.04
CA SER A 163 -26.03 -5.80 3.80
C SER A 163 -26.64 -6.81 4.78
N ASP A 164 -27.62 -6.40 5.58
CA ASP A 164 -28.31 -7.29 6.52
C ASP A 164 -28.98 -8.45 5.79
N TYR A 165 -29.61 -8.17 4.66
CA TYR A 165 -30.28 -9.20 3.86
C TYR A 165 -29.30 -10.23 3.26
N ILE A 166 -28.20 -9.75 2.65
CA ILE A 166 -27.18 -10.59 2.06
C ILE A 166 -26.46 -11.43 3.11
N PHE A 167 -26.15 -10.81 4.26
CA PHE A 167 -25.54 -11.54 5.35
C PHE A 167 -26.46 -12.63 5.89
N GLN A 168 -27.76 -12.37 6.01
CA GLN A 168 -28.73 -13.37 6.43
C GLN A 168 -28.79 -14.54 5.43
N LEU A 169 -28.84 -14.25 4.12
CA LEU A 169 -28.77 -15.30 3.09
C LEU A 169 -27.50 -16.15 3.22
N TYR A 170 -26.39 -15.53 3.52
CA TYR A 170 -25.14 -16.22 3.73
C TYR A 170 -25.16 -17.09 4.99
N ASP A 171 -25.61 -16.53 6.12
CA ASP A 171 -25.70 -17.24 7.41
C ASP A 171 -26.67 -18.43 7.32
N ASP A 172 -27.84 -18.26 6.70
CA ASP A 172 -28.81 -19.34 6.45
C ASP A 172 -28.19 -20.47 5.61
N LYS A 173 -27.40 -20.13 4.60
CA LYS A 173 -26.72 -21.10 3.72
C LYS A 173 -25.73 -21.99 4.45
N ILE A 174 -25.04 -21.45 5.45
CA ILE A 174 -24.00 -22.17 6.21
C ILE A 174 -24.47 -22.69 7.56
N SER A 175 -25.71 -22.39 7.96
CA SER A 175 -26.25 -22.66 9.30
C SER A 175 -26.02 -24.09 9.78
N ASP A 176 -26.23 -25.06 8.91
CA ASP A 176 -26.13 -26.50 9.21
C ASP A 176 -24.69 -27.03 9.31
N ILE A 177 -23.71 -26.26 8.80
CA ILE A 177 -22.28 -26.67 8.68
C ILE A 177 -21.32 -25.61 9.19
N ARG A 178 -21.81 -24.71 10.02
CA ARG A 178 -21.06 -23.52 10.46
C ARG A 178 -19.69 -23.85 11.05
N ASP A 179 -19.58 -24.90 11.85
CA ASP A 179 -18.31 -25.27 12.48
C ASP A 179 -17.27 -25.78 11.47
N GLU A 180 -17.68 -26.56 10.48
CA GLU A 180 -16.79 -27.01 9.41
C GLU A 180 -16.45 -25.86 8.45
N PHE A 181 -17.37 -24.91 8.30
CA PHE A 181 -17.22 -23.78 7.39
C PHE A 181 -16.25 -22.69 7.89
N LYS A 182 -16.02 -22.60 9.19
CA LYS A 182 -15.03 -21.68 9.79
C LYS A 182 -13.65 -21.79 9.14
N GLN A 183 -13.19 -23.02 8.91
CA GLN A 183 -11.89 -23.26 8.27
C GLN A 183 -11.88 -22.83 6.79
N PHE A 184 -13.00 -22.96 6.10
CA PHE A 184 -13.14 -22.46 4.73
C PHE A 184 -13.11 -20.94 4.69
N GLU A 185 -13.88 -20.24 5.54
CA GLU A 185 -13.87 -18.78 5.65
C GLU A 185 -12.44 -18.25 5.90
N LYS A 186 -11.76 -18.85 6.89
CA LYS A 186 -10.37 -18.50 7.21
C LYS A 186 -9.44 -18.68 6.01
N THR A 187 -9.60 -19.77 5.29
CA THR A 187 -8.77 -20.09 4.12
C THR A 187 -9.00 -19.10 2.97
N ILE A 188 -10.25 -18.77 2.64
CA ILE A 188 -10.54 -17.85 1.54
C ILE A 188 -10.08 -16.44 1.87
N VAL A 189 -10.26 -15.97 3.11
CA VAL A 189 -9.79 -14.66 3.56
C VAL A 189 -8.27 -14.58 3.42
N LEU A 190 -7.53 -15.50 4.03
CA LEU A 190 -6.06 -15.50 3.99
C LEU A 190 -5.53 -15.61 2.56
N ARG A 191 -6.09 -16.49 1.75
CA ARG A 191 -5.64 -16.69 0.37
C ARG A 191 -5.83 -15.43 -0.49
N ASN A 192 -6.97 -14.74 -0.34
CA ASN A 192 -7.21 -13.50 -1.07
C ASN A 192 -6.32 -12.36 -0.55
N MET A 193 -6.12 -12.26 0.75
CA MET A 193 -5.17 -11.31 1.34
C MET A 193 -3.75 -11.52 0.79
N ASP A 194 -3.24 -12.74 0.85
CA ASP A 194 -1.86 -13.04 0.43
C ASP A 194 -1.66 -12.77 -1.07
N ARG A 195 -2.60 -13.19 -1.92
CA ARG A 195 -2.51 -12.97 -3.36
C ARG A 195 -2.53 -11.48 -3.72
N ASN A 196 -3.51 -10.74 -3.22
CA ASN A 196 -3.65 -9.32 -3.53
C ASN A 196 -2.49 -8.49 -2.96
N TRP A 197 -1.94 -8.88 -1.81
CA TRP A 197 -0.78 -8.23 -1.23
C TRP A 197 0.49 -8.39 -2.09
N ILE A 198 0.73 -9.60 -2.61
CA ILE A 198 1.87 -9.84 -3.52
C ILE A 198 1.74 -8.97 -4.78
N GLU A 199 0.55 -8.93 -5.39
CA GLU A 199 0.29 -8.09 -6.56
C GLU A 199 0.46 -6.60 -6.25
N HIS A 200 0.03 -6.15 -5.06
CA HIS A 200 0.18 -4.78 -4.62
C HIS A 200 1.64 -4.36 -4.47
N ILE A 201 2.49 -5.22 -3.87
CA ILE A 201 3.93 -4.95 -3.77
C ILE A 201 4.54 -4.70 -5.16
N ASP A 202 4.20 -5.55 -6.14
CA ASP A 202 4.68 -5.40 -7.51
C ASP A 202 4.19 -4.09 -8.16
N MET A 203 2.94 -3.72 -7.91
CA MET A 203 2.39 -2.45 -8.41
C MET A 203 3.06 -1.24 -7.76
N MET A 204 3.31 -1.27 -6.46
CA MET A 204 4.03 -0.21 -5.74
C MET A 204 5.47 -0.05 -6.24
N ASP A 205 6.15 -1.15 -6.57
CA ASP A 205 7.49 -1.08 -7.17
C ASP A 205 7.46 -0.44 -8.57
N LYS A 206 6.48 -0.80 -9.40
CA LYS A 206 6.26 -0.17 -10.71
C LYS A 206 5.92 1.32 -10.58
N LEU A 207 5.09 1.70 -9.59
CA LEU A 207 4.76 3.08 -9.30
C LEU A 207 6.03 3.86 -8.92
N ARG A 208 6.85 3.33 -8.00
CA ARG A 208 8.10 3.95 -7.58
C ARG A 208 9.05 4.20 -8.75
N ASN A 209 9.18 3.22 -9.64
CA ASN A 209 10.04 3.34 -10.81
C ASN A 209 9.52 4.33 -11.86
N GLY A 210 8.19 4.48 -11.96
CA GLY A 210 7.52 5.37 -12.92
C GLY A 210 7.24 6.79 -12.42
N ILE A 211 7.29 7.02 -11.11
CA ILE A 211 6.80 8.27 -10.50
C ILE A 211 7.57 9.52 -10.96
N HIS A 212 8.87 9.37 -11.23
CA HIS A 212 9.70 10.48 -11.71
C HIS A 212 9.27 10.97 -13.10
N LEU A 213 8.73 10.09 -13.95
CA LEU A 213 8.22 10.46 -15.26
C LEU A 213 6.88 11.19 -15.16
N ARG A 214 6.03 10.80 -14.22
CA ARG A 214 4.73 11.43 -13.95
C ARG A 214 4.87 12.76 -13.23
N ALA A 215 5.84 12.88 -12.34
CA ALA A 215 6.10 14.08 -11.55
C ALA A 215 6.71 15.24 -12.35
N TYR A 216 6.97 15.08 -13.66
CA TYR A 216 7.46 16.18 -14.50
C TYR A 216 6.50 17.37 -14.55
N ALA A 217 5.22 17.16 -14.24
CA ALA A 217 4.18 18.19 -14.12
C ALA A 217 3.86 18.58 -12.67
N GLN A 218 4.34 17.86 -11.67
CA GLN A 218 4.09 18.09 -10.24
C GLN A 218 5.41 18.24 -9.49
N ASN A 219 5.49 19.23 -8.61
CA ASN A 219 6.73 19.66 -7.96
C ASN A 219 7.30 18.67 -6.91
N ASN A 220 6.60 17.59 -6.53
CA ASN A 220 7.07 16.65 -5.50
C ASN A 220 6.73 15.19 -5.83
N PRO A 221 7.70 14.42 -6.36
CA PRO A 221 7.51 13.00 -6.69
C PRO A 221 7.11 12.13 -5.50
N LEU A 222 7.64 12.43 -4.31
CA LEU A 222 7.33 11.68 -3.11
C LEU A 222 5.86 11.86 -2.70
N GLN A 223 5.33 13.07 -2.81
CA GLN A 223 3.94 13.34 -2.49
C GLN A 223 2.99 12.59 -3.44
N ALA A 224 3.28 12.61 -4.74
CA ALA A 224 2.52 11.86 -5.73
C ALA A 224 2.57 10.35 -5.46
N TYR A 225 3.74 9.82 -5.07
CA TYR A 225 3.88 8.42 -4.68
C TYR A 225 3.05 8.04 -3.45
N ILE A 226 2.99 8.94 -2.45
CA ILE A 226 2.18 8.73 -1.23
C ILE A 226 0.69 8.68 -1.59
N GLU A 227 0.21 9.64 -2.39
CA GLU A 227 -1.19 9.77 -2.78
C GLU A 227 -1.64 8.60 -3.66
N GLU A 228 -0.94 8.33 -4.77
CA GLU A 228 -1.26 7.20 -5.65
C GLU A 228 -1.11 5.86 -4.92
N GLY A 229 -0.09 5.71 -4.07
CA GLY A 229 0.11 4.50 -3.27
C GLY A 229 -0.98 4.25 -2.23
N TYR A 230 -1.56 5.32 -1.67
CA TYR A 230 -2.72 5.21 -0.78
C TYR A 230 -3.96 4.75 -1.55
N GLU A 231 -4.26 5.36 -2.69
CA GLU A 231 -5.38 4.97 -3.54
C GLU A 231 -5.29 3.50 -3.99
N MET A 232 -4.10 3.08 -4.40
CA MET A 232 -3.84 1.69 -4.79
C MET A 232 -4.03 0.71 -3.62
N PHE A 233 -3.67 1.12 -2.41
CA PHE A 233 -3.86 0.30 -1.21
C PHE A 233 -5.34 0.15 -0.85
N GLU A 234 -6.11 1.24 -0.89
CA GLU A 234 -7.56 1.23 -0.67
C GLU A 234 -8.28 0.37 -1.73
N GLU A 235 -7.87 0.47 -3.00
CA GLU A 235 -8.42 -0.38 -4.06
C GLU A 235 -8.10 -1.86 -3.85
N MET A 236 -6.89 -2.19 -3.39
CA MET A 236 -6.52 -3.56 -3.02
C MET A 236 -7.40 -4.08 -1.89
N GLN A 237 -7.61 -3.31 -0.82
CA GLN A 237 -8.49 -3.68 0.30
C GLN A 237 -9.92 -3.92 -0.17
N ALA A 238 -10.45 -3.05 -1.02
CA ALA A 238 -11.78 -3.21 -1.60
C ALA A 238 -11.87 -4.47 -2.50
N ARG A 239 -10.81 -4.79 -3.24
CA ARG A 239 -10.73 -5.99 -4.08
C ARG A 239 -10.70 -7.26 -3.23
N ILE A 240 -9.93 -7.30 -2.15
CA ILE A 240 -9.92 -8.43 -1.21
C ILE A 240 -11.34 -8.70 -0.69
N ALA A 241 -12.03 -7.67 -0.23
CA ALA A 241 -13.38 -7.80 0.27
C ALA A 241 -14.34 -8.35 -0.81
N ARG A 242 -14.32 -7.77 -2.02
CA ARG A 242 -15.15 -8.24 -3.16
C ARG A 242 -14.91 -9.71 -3.49
N GLU A 243 -13.64 -10.13 -3.55
CA GLU A 243 -13.30 -11.51 -3.88
C GLU A 243 -13.72 -12.49 -2.79
N VAL A 244 -13.53 -12.14 -1.52
CA VAL A 244 -13.98 -12.97 -0.40
C VAL A 244 -15.50 -13.11 -0.43
N VAL A 245 -16.24 -12.02 -0.58
CA VAL A 245 -17.72 -12.04 -0.67
C VAL A 245 -18.17 -12.88 -1.86
N PHE A 246 -17.56 -12.69 -3.03
CA PHE A 246 -17.88 -13.46 -4.22
C PHE A 246 -17.71 -14.98 -4.00
N PHE A 247 -16.59 -15.40 -3.41
CA PHE A 247 -16.37 -16.82 -3.11
C PHE A 247 -17.33 -17.35 -2.04
N ALA A 248 -17.58 -16.57 -1.00
CA ALA A 248 -18.51 -16.92 0.07
C ALA A 248 -19.94 -17.13 -0.47
N MET A 249 -20.38 -16.24 -1.36
CA MET A 249 -21.72 -16.34 -1.96
C MET A 249 -21.85 -17.44 -3.02
N LYS A 250 -20.81 -17.71 -3.81
CA LYS A 250 -20.82 -18.71 -4.88
C LYS A 250 -20.53 -20.14 -4.46
N VAL A 251 -19.95 -20.36 -3.28
CA VAL A 251 -19.64 -21.73 -2.84
C VAL A 251 -20.89 -22.60 -2.80
N GLN A 252 -20.81 -23.77 -3.44
CA GLN A 252 -21.85 -24.80 -3.39
C GLN A 252 -21.41 -25.88 -2.42
N ILE A 253 -22.31 -26.25 -1.52
CA ILE A 253 -22.05 -27.24 -0.48
C ILE A 253 -22.66 -28.54 -0.95
N GLU A 254 -21.84 -29.49 -1.42
CA GLU A 254 -22.28 -30.84 -1.76
C GLU A 254 -22.10 -31.74 -0.53
N ARG A 255 -23.19 -32.24 0.00
CA ARG A 255 -23.15 -33.32 1.00
C ARG A 255 -22.87 -34.64 0.28
N LYS A 256 -21.70 -35.22 0.47
CA LYS A 256 -21.51 -36.65 0.15
C LYS A 256 -22.30 -37.45 1.18
N GLU A 257 -23.38 -38.05 0.77
CA GLU A 257 -24.01 -39.13 1.53
C GLU A 257 -22.95 -40.22 1.72
N ALA A 258 -22.70 -40.60 2.98
CA ALA A 258 -21.75 -41.64 3.37
C ALA A 258 -22.29 -43.03 3.10
#